data_527241e0d4b8f63fea27fe8868d59649
#
_entry.id   527241e0d4b8f63fea27fe8868d59649
#
_cell.length_a   1.000
_cell.length_b   1.000
_cell.length_c   1.000
_cell.angle_alpha   90.00
_cell.angle_beta   90.00
_cell.angle_gamma   90.00
#
_symmetry.space_group_name_H-M   'P 1'
#
loop_
_entity.id
_entity.type
_entity.pdbx_description
1 polymer ?
#
loop_
_entity_poly.entity_id
_entity_poly.type
_entity_poly.pdbx_seq_one_letter_code
_entity_poly.pdbx_strand_id
1 'polypeptide(L)'
;MCIRDSAYGDSEIDFGNKEYPLFLESVTELMKEIYRITKPGGYNVWVVKDHRDTKNLQPYIDVHSDMAKCGEEAGFFYHDLIIWDQNDQRRLVLLGYPSVFYTNQNHSYLVVLRKPTEKQQKQLDKRREKDEVE
;
A
#
# COMPACT_ATOMS: atom_id res chain seq x y z
N MET A 1 6.15 3.78 -5.62
CA MET A 1 5.06 4.08 -6.58
C MET A 1 4.07 5.03 -5.95
N CYS A 2 3.66 6.05 -6.67
CA CYS A 2 2.65 7.00 -6.20
C CYS A 2 1.31 6.67 -6.86
N ILE A 3 0.26 6.48 -6.04
CA ILE A 3 -1.09 6.19 -6.52
C ILE A 3 -1.88 7.50 -6.55
N ARG A 4 -2.52 7.79 -7.68
CA ARG A 4 -3.38 8.96 -7.86
C ARG A 4 -4.78 8.55 -8.25
N ASP A 5 -5.73 9.47 -8.09
CA ASP A 5 -7.14 9.25 -8.41
C ASP A 5 -7.40 9.14 -9.91
N SER A 6 -6.48 9.61 -10.74
CA SER A 6 -6.59 9.61 -12.20
C SER A 6 -5.64 8.59 -12.83
N ALA A 7 -6.12 7.90 -13.84
CA ALA A 7 -5.31 7.03 -14.68
C ALA A 7 -4.35 7.85 -15.54
N TYR A 8 -3.18 7.31 -15.81
CA TYR A 8 -2.16 7.94 -16.66
C TYR A 8 -2.31 7.60 -18.15
N GLY A 9 -3.24 6.74 -18.51
CA GLY A 9 -3.50 6.31 -19.89
C GLY A 9 -4.65 5.33 -19.96
N ASP A 10 -4.91 4.81 -21.15
CA ASP A 10 -6.01 3.87 -21.41
C ASP A 10 -5.55 2.40 -21.47
N SER A 11 -4.30 2.12 -21.11
CA SER A 11 -3.76 0.76 -21.14
C SER A 11 -4.34 -0.09 -20.03
N GLU A 12 -4.69 -1.34 -20.34
CA GLU A 12 -5.15 -2.33 -19.36
C GLU A 12 -4.07 -2.67 -18.32
N ILE A 13 -2.81 -2.47 -18.65
CA ILE A 13 -1.70 -2.68 -17.73
C ILE A 13 -1.44 -1.48 -16.82
N ASP A 14 -2.09 -0.35 -17.07
CA ASP A 14 -2.01 0.82 -16.20
C ASP A 14 -2.83 0.55 -14.95
N PHE A 15 -2.17 0.55 -13.79
CA PHE A 15 -2.83 0.28 -12.51
C PHE A 15 -3.91 1.30 -12.17
N GLY A 16 -3.80 2.54 -12.65
CA GLY A 16 -4.79 3.58 -12.43
C GLY A 16 -6.13 3.32 -13.14
N ASN A 17 -6.16 2.46 -14.15
CA ASN A 17 -7.36 2.11 -14.91
C ASN A 17 -8.11 0.91 -14.33
N LYS A 18 -7.57 0.24 -13.32
CA LYS A 18 -8.17 -0.97 -12.75
C LYS A 18 -9.12 -0.63 -11.62
N GLU A 19 -10.18 -1.42 -11.49
CA GLU A 19 -10.98 -1.41 -10.27
C GLU A 19 -10.12 -1.75 -9.06
N TYR A 20 -10.48 -1.22 -7.91
CA TYR A 20 -9.63 -1.29 -6.72
C TYR A 20 -9.24 -2.72 -6.31
N PRO A 21 -10.16 -3.71 -6.26
CA PRO A 21 -9.76 -5.09 -5.94
C PRO A 21 -8.77 -5.67 -6.96
N LEU A 22 -8.98 -5.42 -8.25
CA LEU A 22 -8.07 -5.86 -9.32
C LEU A 22 -6.74 -5.13 -9.24
N PHE A 23 -6.76 -3.85 -8.87
CA PHE A 23 -5.56 -3.07 -8.61
C PHE A 23 -4.72 -3.73 -7.51
N LEU A 24 -5.35 -4.10 -6.38
CA LEU A 24 -4.65 -4.75 -5.27
C LEU A 24 -4.05 -6.12 -5.67
N GLU A 25 -4.77 -6.89 -6.46
CA GLU A 25 -4.25 -8.16 -7.00
C GLU A 25 -3.01 -7.93 -7.86
N SER A 26 -3.04 -6.92 -8.73
CA SER A 26 -1.91 -6.56 -9.59
C SER A 26 -0.71 -6.08 -8.77
N VAL A 27 -0.96 -5.29 -7.73
CA VAL A 27 0.09 -4.82 -6.81
C VAL A 27 0.71 -6.00 -6.07
N THR A 28 -0.09 -6.95 -5.59
CA THR A 28 0.40 -8.14 -4.92
C THR A 28 1.31 -8.96 -5.84
N GLU A 29 0.92 -9.16 -7.08
CA GLU A 29 1.75 -9.87 -8.06
C GLU A 29 3.06 -9.13 -8.35
N LEU A 30 3.01 -7.81 -8.47
CA LEU A 30 4.21 -6.98 -8.62
C LEU A 30 5.12 -7.09 -7.39
N MET A 31 4.55 -7.05 -6.20
CA MET A 31 5.31 -7.19 -4.96
C MET A 31 5.97 -8.55 -4.81
N LYS A 32 5.35 -9.62 -5.30
CA LYS A 32 5.96 -10.96 -5.35
C LYS A 32 7.21 -10.96 -6.24
N GLU A 33 7.16 -10.28 -7.38
CA GLU A 33 8.32 -10.14 -8.26
C GLU A 33 9.42 -9.29 -7.62
N ILE A 34 9.06 -8.22 -6.97
CA ILE A 34 10.00 -7.37 -6.21
C ILE A 34 10.64 -8.19 -5.08
N TYR A 35 9.84 -9.00 -4.38
CA TYR A 35 10.34 -9.90 -3.34
C TYR A 35 11.41 -10.85 -3.89
N ARG A 36 11.14 -11.47 -5.04
CA ARG A 36 12.06 -12.42 -5.67
C ARG A 36 13.42 -11.79 -5.96
N ILE A 37 13.45 -10.55 -6.44
CA ILE A 37 14.70 -9.87 -6.83
C ILE A 37 15.36 -9.10 -5.69
N THR A 38 14.69 -8.94 -4.56
CA THR A 38 15.22 -8.22 -3.40
C THR A 38 16.16 -9.13 -2.62
N LYS A 39 17.29 -8.62 -2.20
CA LYS A 39 18.22 -9.34 -1.32
C LYS A 39 17.62 -9.53 0.06
N PRO A 40 17.90 -10.65 0.76
CA PRO A 40 17.49 -10.80 2.15
C PRO A 40 17.91 -9.60 3.00
N GLY A 41 16.99 -9.08 3.81
CA GLY A 41 17.19 -7.88 4.60
C GLY A 41 17.05 -6.56 3.83
N GLY A 42 16.80 -6.61 2.53
CA GLY A 42 16.59 -5.42 1.71
C GLY A 42 15.24 -4.75 1.96
N TYR A 43 15.18 -3.47 1.68
CA TYR A 43 14.00 -2.64 1.87
C TYR A 43 13.40 -2.20 0.55
N ASN A 44 12.09 -1.94 0.57
CA ASN A 44 11.44 -1.11 -0.45
C ASN A 44 10.40 -0.21 0.22
N VAL A 45 10.15 0.92 -0.40
CA VAL A 45 9.28 1.96 0.16
C VAL A 45 8.24 2.34 -0.89
N TRP A 46 6.98 2.35 -0.48
CA TRP A 46 5.86 2.71 -1.33
C TRP A 46 5.25 4.02 -0.84
N VAL A 47 5.21 5.01 -1.73
CA VAL A 47 4.59 6.30 -1.43
C VAL A 47 3.14 6.25 -1.88
N VAL A 48 2.22 6.32 -0.95
CA VAL A 48 0.78 6.19 -1.23
C VAL A 48 -0.01 7.27 -0.49
N LYS A 49 -1.17 7.59 -1.04
CA LYS A 49 -2.20 8.39 -0.37
C LYS A 49 -3.45 7.56 -0.24
N ASP A 50 -4.17 7.77 0.84
CA ASP A 50 -5.51 7.23 0.97
C ASP A 50 -6.46 7.95 -0.01
N HIS A 51 -7.51 7.29 -0.37
CA HIS A 51 -8.37 7.66 -1.49
C HIS A 51 -9.83 7.69 -1.07
N ARG A 52 -10.62 8.52 -1.75
CA ARG A 52 -12.07 8.55 -1.61
C ARG A 52 -12.71 8.19 -2.95
N ASP A 53 -13.63 7.26 -2.94
CA ASP A 53 -14.43 6.89 -4.11
C ASP A 53 -15.91 7.06 -3.78
N THR A 54 -16.35 8.31 -3.75
CA THR A 54 -17.72 8.66 -3.39
C THR A 54 -18.74 8.17 -4.41
N LYS A 55 -18.35 8.00 -5.67
CA LYS A 55 -19.25 7.48 -6.72
C LYS A 55 -19.67 6.04 -6.43
N ASN A 56 -18.79 5.24 -5.85
CA ASN A 56 -19.06 3.85 -5.50
C ASN A 56 -19.40 3.68 -4.02
N LEU A 57 -19.81 4.76 -3.35
CA LEU A 57 -20.21 4.77 -1.95
C LEU A 57 -19.10 4.29 -1.00
N GLN A 58 -17.86 4.58 -1.34
CA GLN A 58 -16.70 4.33 -0.50
C GLN A 58 -16.09 5.65 -0.05
N PRO A 59 -16.57 6.20 1.06
CA PRO A 59 -16.16 7.54 1.51
C PRO A 59 -14.66 7.59 1.86
N TYR A 60 -14.07 6.47 2.24
CA TYR A 60 -12.65 6.41 2.56
C TYR A 60 -12.08 5.03 2.25
N ILE A 61 -11.01 4.99 1.48
CA ILE A 61 -10.26 3.78 1.17
C ILE A 61 -8.88 3.89 1.83
N ASP A 62 -8.58 2.95 2.69
CA ASP A 62 -7.34 2.90 3.47
C ASP A 62 -6.23 2.26 2.63
N VAL A 63 -5.74 2.99 1.64
CA VAL A 63 -4.79 2.48 0.65
C VAL A 63 -3.48 2.04 1.30
N HIS A 64 -2.95 2.82 2.24
CA HIS A 64 -1.67 2.48 2.88
C HIS A 64 -1.73 1.15 3.63
N SER A 65 -2.82 0.87 4.31
CA SER A 65 -3.02 -0.39 5.02
C SER A 65 -3.17 -1.56 4.04
N ASP A 66 -3.92 -1.37 2.97
CA ASP A 66 -4.10 -2.41 1.95
C ASP A 66 -2.79 -2.71 1.21
N MET A 67 -1.98 -1.68 0.93
CA MET A 67 -0.66 -1.87 0.36
C MET A 67 0.28 -2.66 1.28
N ALA A 68 0.22 -2.38 2.58
CA ALA A 68 0.99 -3.14 3.57
C ALA A 68 0.57 -4.61 3.59
N LYS A 69 -0.73 -4.89 3.52
CA LYS A 69 -1.25 -6.27 3.44
C LYS A 69 -0.78 -6.99 2.19
N CYS A 70 -0.78 -6.30 1.04
CA CYS A 70 -0.24 -6.86 -0.20
C CYS A 70 1.25 -7.23 -0.05
N GLY A 71 2.02 -6.38 0.62
CA GLY A 71 3.42 -6.65 0.90
C GLY A 71 3.62 -7.85 1.82
N GLU A 72 2.82 -7.97 2.86
CA GLU A 72 2.87 -9.12 3.77
C GLU A 72 2.48 -10.41 3.04
N GLU A 73 1.48 -10.37 2.18
CA GLU A 73 1.07 -11.51 1.36
C GLU A 73 2.19 -11.94 0.39
N ALA A 74 2.97 -10.99 -0.12
CA ALA A 74 4.13 -11.29 -0.96
C ALA A 74 5.32 -11.87 -0.18
N GLY A 75 5.33 -11.77 1.14
CA GLY A 75 6.36 -12.30 2.02
C GLY A 75 7.18 -11.26 2.77
N PHE A 76 6.96 -9.99 2.53
CA PHE A 76 7.67 -8.91 3.22
C PHE A 76 7.17 -8.73 4.65
N PHE A 77 8.04 -8.23 5.52
CA PHE A 77 7.62 -7.64 6.79
C PHE A 77 7.12 -6.22 6.56
N TYR A 78 6.03 -5.85 7.22
CA TYR A 78 5.63 -4.45 7.36
C TYR A 78 6.55 -3.83 8.41
N HIS A 79 7.61 -3.18 7.93
CA HIS A 79 8.71 -2.74 8.78
C HIS A 79 8.40 -1.42 9.48
N ASP A 80 7.86 -0.44 8.75
CA ASP A 80 7.59 0.89 9.29
C ASP A 80 6.55 1.62 8.45
N LEU A 81 5.96 2.64 9.05
CA LEU A 81 5.04 3.57 8.39
C LEU A 81 5.47 4.99 8.73
N ILE A 82 5.83 5.74 7.69
CA ILE A 82 6.29 7.12 7.84
C ILE A 82 5.23 8.04 7.26
N ILE A 83 4.90 9.11 7.97
CA ILE A 83 3.97 10.13 7.51
C ILE A 83 4.78 11.26 6.87
N TRP A 84 4.51 11.51 5.60
CA TRP A 84 5.07 12.65 4.89
C TRP A 84 4.07 13.81 4.92
N ASP A 85 4.31 14.75 5.82
CA ASP A 85 3.49 15.96 5.95
C ASP A 85 3.74 16.87 4.75
N GLN A 86 2.68 17.18 4.01
CA GLN A 86 2.71 18.04 2.83
C GLN A 86 1.99 19.38 3.09
N ASN A 87 1.87 19.77 4.35
CA ASN A 87 1.13 20.99 4.72
C ASN A 87 1.69 22.27 4.07
N ASP A 88 2.99 22.33 3.85
CA ASP A 88 3.62 23.45 3.16
C ASP A 88 3.21 23.55 1.68
N GLN A 89 2.81 22.45 1.09
CA GLN A 89 2.41 22.35 -0.33
C GLN A 89 0.90 22.43 -0.51
N ARG A 90 0.15 21.99 0.47
CA ARG A 90 -1.32 21.93 0.43
C ARG A 90 -1.90 22.30 1.78
N ARG A 91 -2.75 23.33 1.78
CA ARG A 91 -3.48 23.69 2.99
C ARG A 91 -4.59 22.67 3.26
N LEU A 92 -4.83 22.40 4.54
CA LEU A 92 -5.98 21.62 4.97
C LEU A 92 -7.24 22.46 4.74
N VAL A 93 -8.20 21.93 4.00
CA VAL A 93 -9.47 22.58 3.72
C VAL A 93 -10.63 21.61 3.95
N LEU A 94 -11.79 22.17 4.30
CA LEU A 94 -13.03 21.41 4.38
C LEU A 94 -13.68 21.42 2.99
N LEU A 95 -14.11 20.25 2.56
CA LEU A 95 -14.73 20.03 1.28
C LEU A 95 -16.18 19.57 1.45
N GLY A 96 -17.03 19.93 0.49
CA GLY A 96 -18.41 19.47 0.41
C GLY A 96 -19.39 20.13 1.37
N TYR A 97 -18.98 21.15 2.11
CA TYR A 97 -19.88 21.90 2.98
C TYR A 97 -21.01 22.58 2.17
N PRO A 98 -22.29 22.63 2.65
CA PRO A 98 -22.75 22.07 3.92
C PRO A 98 -23.26 20.64 3.88
N SER A 99 -23.30 20.01 2.70
CA SER A 99 -23.91 18.69 2.52
C SER A 99 -23.11 17.58 3.19
N VAL A 100 -21.79 17.68 3.13
CA VAL A 100 -20.86 16.73 3.74
C VAL A 100 -19.69 17.50 4.33
N PHE A 101 -18.97 16.83 5.23
CA PHE A 101 -17.74 17.37 5.80
C PHE A 101 -16.63 16.33 5.59
N TYR A 102 -15.64 16.67 4.80
CA TYR A 102 -14.41 15.91 4.73
C TYR A 102 -13.25 16.86 4.43
N THR A 103 -12.06 16.43 4.80
CA THR A 103 -10.83 17.18 4.56
C THR A 103 -10.10 16.64 3.34
N ASN A 104 -9.35 17.52 2.68
CA ASN A 104 -8.42 17.06 1.65
C ASN A 104 -7.25 16.31 2.29
N GLN A 105 -6.59 15.46 1.51
CA GLN A 105 -5.38 14.77 1.94
C GLN A 105 -4.18 15.71 1.77
N ASN A 106 -3.57 16.11 2.88
CA ASN A 106 -2.37 16.95 2.88
C ASN A 106 -1.12 16.22 3.36
N HIS A 107 -1.16 14.89 3.37
CA HIS A 107 -0.04 14.04 3.71
C HIS A 107 -0.01 12.81 2.82
N SER A 108 1.14 12.19 2.72
CA SER A 108 1.31 10.88 2.08
C SER A 108 1.87 9.90 3.08
N TYR A 109 1.71 8.63 2.80
CA TYR A 109 2.29 7.56 3.60
C TYR A 109 3.47 6.96 2.87
N LEU A 110 4.54 6.67 3.61
CA LEU A 110 5.65 5.88 3.14
C LEU A 110 5.55 4.51 3.81
N VAL A 111 5.05 3.53 3.07
CA VAL A 111 4.94 2.16 3.56
C VAL A 111 6.29 1.50 3.36
N VAL A 112 6.97 1.18 4.45
CA VAL A 112 8.30 0.58 4.42
C VAL A 112 8.18 -0.93 4.60
N LEU A 113 8.59 -1.66 3.58
CA LEU A 113 8.60 -3.13 3.58
C LEU A 113 10.03 -3.62 3.61
N ARG A 114 10.26 -4.72 4.30
CA ARG A 114 11.57 -5.34 4.40
C ARG A 114 11.49 -6.83 4.12
N LYS A 115 12.37 -7.31 3.27
CA LYS A 115 12.51 -8.75 3.06
C LYS A 115 13.18 -9.37 4.29
N PRO A 116 12.62 -10.46 4.86
CA PRO A 116 13.26 -11.13 6.00
C PRO A 116 14.70 -11.49 5.69
N THR A 117 15.58 -11.39 6.70
CA THR A 117 16.93 -11.93 6.59
C THR A 117 16.88 -13.45 6.53
N GLU A 118 17.94 -14.09 6.08
CA GLU A 118 18.01 -15.56 6.03
C GLU A 118 17.74 -16.20 7.40
N LYS A 119 18.29 -15.60 8.45
CA LYS A 119 18.04 -16.05 9.83
C LYS A 119 16.57 -15.94 10.22
N GLN A 120 15.94 -14.81 9.90
CA GLN A 120 14.52 -14.58 10.19
C GLN A 120 13.64 -15.54 9.40
N GLN A 121 13.98 -15.79 8.12
CA GLN A 121 13.25 -16.75 7.30
C GLN A 121 13.28 -18.16 7.90
N LYS A 122 14.43 -18.61 8.36
CA LYS A 122 14.56 -19.90 9.04
C LYS A 122 13.71 -19.98 10.31
N GLN A 123 13.62 -18.85 11.05
CA GLN A 123 12.77 -18.79 12.24
C GLN A 123 11.28 -18.89 11.89
N LEU A 124 10.87 -18.22 10.81
CA LEU A 124 9.49 -18.27 10.33
C LEU A 124 9.12 -19.68 9.88
N ASP A 125 9.99 -20.35 9.14
CA ASP A 125 9.78 -21.70 8.65
C ASP A 125 9.61 -22.69 9.82
N LYS A 126 10.45 -22.57 10.84
CA LYS A 126 10.36 -23.39 12.05
C LYS A 126 9.05 -23.16 12.81
N ARG A 127 8.56 -21.92 12.85
CA ARG A 127 7.27 -21.63 13.50
C ARG A 127 6.11 -22.25 12.74
N ARG A 128 6.13 -22.14 11.40
CA ARG A 128 5.09 -22.76 10.55
C ARG A 128 5.05 -24.26 10.73
N GLU A 129 6.20 -24.93 10.72
CA GLU A 129 6.29 -26.37 10.95
C GLU A 129 5.71 -26.76 12.32
N LYS A 130 5.98 -25.96 13.35
CA LYS A 130 5.45 -26.21 14.69
C LYS A 130 3.94 -26.03 14.76
N ASP A 131 3.41 -24.99 14.11
CA ASP A 131 1.97 -24.71 14.09
C ASP A 131 1.21 -25.76 13.29
N GLU A 132 1.79 -26.34 12.23
CA GLU A 132 1.20 -27.43 11.46
C GLU A 132 1.11 -28.75 12.24
N VAL A 133 1.99 -28.96 13.22
CA VAL A 133 2.02 -30.18 14.06
C VAL A 133 1.03 -30.09 15.24
N GLU A 134 0.70 -28.88 15.65
CA GLU A 134 -0.31 -28.63 16.69
C GLU A 134 -1.70 -28.48 16.07
#